data_9d1577e9b59ba75831e38c594976e192
#
_entry.id   9d1577e9b59ba75831e38c594976e192
#
_cell.length_a   1.000
_cell.length_b   1.000
_cell.length_c   1.000
_cell.angle_alpha   90.00
_cell.angle_beta   90.00
_cell.angle_gamma   90.00
#
_symmetry.space_group_name_H-M   'P 1'
#
loop_
_entity.id
_entity.type
_entity.pdbx_description
1 polymer ?
#
loop_
_entity_poly.entity_id
_entity_poly.type
_entity_poly.pdbx_seq_one_letter_code
_entity_poly.pdbx_strand_id
1 'polypeptide(L)'
;MAEADAAVAKAEAANAQADLSSSEALIAHLKLEIAKLRREIYGTRSERKARLLEQMELRLEDLEAAATEDELVAEKAAARTQTIQSFQRKRPSRKPFPDHLLRERIVIAAPESCPCCGSAKLSKLGEDITETLEVIPRQWKVIQTVREKFSCRECEKIMQPPAPFHVTPRGFAGPNLLAMILFEKFGQHQPLNRQSERYRREGIDLSVSTLADQVGACTTALRPLHALIERHVLAAERLHGDDTTVPILAKGKTVTGRIWTYVRDDRPFGGHAPPAALYYASRDRKHEHPVQHLQAFTGILQADAYSGYNELYDPSRSQGAITAALCWAHARRQFFELADIAANARRGKNAAAISPVALAAVKRIDALFDIERDINGLSTEERLRVRQEQSAPLLAALEAWLREEHSRLSRSASVAQPIDYMLRRWDRFARFIEDGRVCLTNNAAERALRGFALGRKSWLFAGSERGADRAAAMTTLIMTAKLNDVDPQAWLADVLARIANIPQSRLPELLPWHWAAEMEHRKVAA
;
A
#
# COMPACT_ATOMS: atom_id res chain seq x y z
N MET A 1 -45.15 -18.23 -1.96
CA MET A 1 -43.72 -18.35 -1.59
C MET A 1 -42.86 -17.36 -2.37
N ALA A 2 -42.86 -17.35 -3.71
CA ALA A 2 -42.02 -16.43 -4.51
C ALA A 2 -42.27 -14.93 -4.28
N GLU A 3 -43.51 -14.51 -3.99
CA GLU A 3 -43.86 -13.11 -3.68
C GLU A 3 -43.40 -12.70 -2.27
N ALA A 4 -43.42 -13.61 -1.30
CA ALA A 4 -42.94 -13.37 0.04
C ALA A 4 -41.39 -13.25 0.08
N ASP A 5 -40.72 -14.11 -0.70
CA ASP A 5 -39.23 -14.07 -0.83
C ASP A 5 -38.77 -12.79 -1.55
N ALA A 6 -39.55 -12.31 -2.53
CA ALA A 6 -39.24 -11.04 -3.22
C ALA A 6 -39.48 -9.81 -2.32
N ALA A 7 -40.50 -9.86 -1.43
CA ALA A 7 -40.76 -8.78 -0.48
C ALA A 7 -39.65 -8.71 0.61
N VAL A 8 -39.17 -9.86 1.10
CA VAL A 8 -38.08 -9.92 2.06
C VAL A 8 -36.77 -9.39 1.43
N ALA A 9 -36.44 -9.82 0.22
CA ALA A 9 -35.24 -9.34 -0.49
C ALA A 9 -35.29 -7.82 -0.75
N LYS A 10 -36.48 -7.27 -1.02
CA LYS A 10 -36.65 -5.83 -1.22
C LYS A 10 -36.53 -5.03 0.09
N ALA A 11 -37.00 -5.60 1.21
CA ALA A 11 -36.83 -4.99 2.53
C ALA A 11 -35.35 -5.02 2.98
N GLU A 12 -34.63 -6.12 2.74
CA GLU A 12 -33.22 -6.22 3.01
C GLU A 12 -32.38 -5.25 2.17
N ALA A 13 -32.71 -5.08 0.89
CA ALA A 13 -32.08 -4.10 0.02
C ALA A 13 -32.35 -2.65 0.47
N ALA A 14 -33.56 -2.35 0.95
CA ALA A 14 -33.90 -1.01 1.46
C ALA A 14 -33.18 -0.70 2.78
N ASN A 15 -33.03 -1.68 3.67
CA ASN A 15 -32.26 -1.53 4.92
C ASN A 15 -30.77 -1.33 4.64
N ALA A 16 -30.18 -2.13 3.75
CA ALA A 16 -28.78 -1.98 3.34
C ALA A 16 -28.51 -0.59 2.72
N GLN A 17 -29.47 -0.06 1.93
CA GLN A 17 -29.36 1.28 1.35
C GLN A 17 -29.46 2.40 2.39
N ALA A 18 -30.27 2.22 3.44
CA ALA A 18 -30.40 3.17 4.54
C ALA A 18 -29.14 3.19 5.43
N ASP A 19 -28.55 2.03 5.69
CA ASP A 19 -27.29 1.90 6.44
C ASP A 19 -26.10 2.54 5.67
N LEU A 20 -26.04 2.34 4.36
CA LEU A 20 -25.08 2.98 3.47
C LEU A 20 -25.17 4.52 3.53
N SER A 21 -26.38 5.07 3.42
CA SER A 21 -26.63 6.51 3.49
C SER A 21 -26.25 7.11 4.86
N SER A 22 -26.45 6.36 5.94
CA SER A 22 -26.03 6.77 7.29
C SER A 22 -24.51 6.79 7.44
N SER A 23 -23.83 5.79 6.91
CA SER A 23 -22.36 5.70 6.93
C SER A 23 -21.71 6.80 6.08
N GLU A 24 -22.26 7.10 4.91
CA GLU A 24 -21.77 8.18 4.05
C GLU A 24 -21.92 9.56 4.71
N ALA A 25 -23.03 9.83 5.39
CA ALA A 25 -23.24 11.08 6.12
C ALA A 25 -22.23 11.24 7.27
N LEU A 26 -21.91 10.16 7.99
CA LEU A 26 -20.94 10.16 9.06
C LEU A 26 -19.50 10.37 8.53
N ILE A 27 -19.16 9.72 7.43
CA ILE A 27 -17.89 9.90 6.73
C ILE A 27 -17.72 11.35 6.27
N ALA A 28 -18.75 11.95 5.66
CA ALA A 28 -18.72 13.34 5.22
C ALA A 28 -18.50 14.30 6.40
N HIS A 29 -19.15 14.05 7.52
CA HIS A 29 -19.00 14.85 8.74
C HIS A 29 -17.58 14.75 9.32
N LEU A 30 -17.02 13.54 9.44
CA LEU A 30 -15.66 13.35 9.93
C LEU A 30 -14.61 14.02 9.01
N LYS A 31 -14.79 13.98 7.69
CA LYS A 31 -13.94 14.70 6.73
C LYS A 31 -13.93 16.21 6.97
N LEU A 32 -15.09 16.79 7.25
CA LEU A 32 -15.21 18.22 7.58
C LEU A 32 -14.52 18.57 8.89
N GLU A 33 -14.67 17.75 9.93
CA GLU A 33 -14.00 17.95 11.22
C GLU A 33 -12.48 17.78 11.12
N ILE A 34 -12.00 16.77 10.40
CA ILE A 34 -10.57 16.59 10.10
C ILE A 34 -10.01 17.80 9.36
N ALA A 35 -10.72 18.31 8.35
CA ALA A 35 -10.30 19.51 7.62
C ALA A 35 -10.23 20.76 8.52
N LYS A 36 -11.16 20.90 9.46
CA LYS A 36 -11.16 21.98 10.45
C LYS A 36 -9.97 21.86 11.41
N LEU A 37 -9.74 20.68 11.97
CA LEU A 37 -8.61 20.43 12.88
C LEU A 37 -7.27 20.63 12.19
N ARG A 38 -7.11 20.21 10.93
CA ARG A 38 -5.90 20.47 10.14
C ARG A 38 -5.62 21.96 9.99
N ARG A 39 -6.64 22.79 9.71
CA ARG A 39 -6.49 24.26 9.65
C ARG A 39 -6.09 24.86 10.99
N GLU A 40 -6.59 24.35 12.10
CA GLU A 40 -6.30 24.83 13.44
C GLU A 40 -4.90 24.41 13.95
N ILE A 41 -4.35 23.29 13.44
CA ILE A 41 -3.00 22.81 13.78
C ILE A 41 -1.92 23.63 13.07
N TYR A 42 -2.16 24.10 11.84
CA TYR A 42 -1.22 24.98 11.12
C TYR A 42 -1.04 26.37 11.77
N GLY A 43 -1.91 26.73 12.71
CA GLY A 43 -1.83 27.96 13.50
C GLY A 43 -1.44 27.71 14.95
N THR A 44 -0.19 27.38 15.26
CA THR A 44 0.45 27.32 16.58
C THR A 44 -0.26 26.55 17.73
N ARG A 45 0.45 25.53 18.25
CA ARG A 45 0.32 24.88 19.56
C ARG A 45 -0.99 24.16 19.88
N SER A 46 -1.13 22.92 19.48
CA SER A 46 -1.87 21.97 20.31
C SER A 46 -1.65 20.50 19.88
N GLU A 47 -0.76 19.80 20.53
CA GLU A 47 -0.56 18.36 20.42
C GLU A 47 -1.81 17.54 20.77
N ARG A 48 -2.71 18.05 21.64
CA ARG A 48 -4.03 17.46 21.89
C ARG A 48 -4.88 17.42 20.61
N LYS A 49 -4.82 18.48 19.79
CA LYS A 49 -5.54 18.54 18.51
C LYS A 49 -4.91 17.62 17.47
N ALA A 50 -3.59 17.45 17.46
CA ALA A 50 -2.91 16.50 16.58
C ALA A 50 -3.29 15.04 16.88
N ARG A 51 -3.36 14.66 18.16
CA ARG A 51 -3.85 13.32 18.57
C ARG A 51 -5.31 13.09 18.26
N LEU A 52 -6.14 14.11 18.48
CA LEU A 52 -7.55 14.02 18.12
C LEU A 52 -7.71 13.85 16.60
N LEU A 53 -6.92 14.58 15.81
CA LEU A 53 -6.87 14.44 14.37
C LEU A 53 -6.50 13.02 13.94
N GLU A 54 -5.42 12.48 14.51
CA GLU A 54 -4.94 11.13 14.19
C GLU A 54 -6.00 10.06 14.54
N GLN A 55 -6.67 10.21 15.69
CA GLN A 55 -7.77 9.31 16.06
C GLN A 55 -8.99 9.44 15.16
N MET A 56 -9.31 10.65 14.74
CA MET A 56 -10.43 10.87 13.81
C MET A 56 -10.12 10.33 12.42
N GLU A 57 -8.86 10.43 12.00
CA GLU A 57 -8.40 9.84 10.75
C GLU A 57 -8.49 8.30 10.77
N LEU A 58 -8.03 7.66 11.85
CA LEU A 58 -8.17 6.21 12.04
C LEU A 58 -9.64 5.76 12.06
N ARG A 59 -10.50 6.48 12.77
CA ARG A 59 -11.93 6.20 12.81
C ARG A 59 -12.60 6.39 11.44
N LEU A 60 -12.18 7.41 10.69
CA LEU A 60 -12.66 7.62 9.33
C LEU A 60 -12.29 6.42 8.44
N GLU A 61 -11.07 5.89 8.57
CA GLU A 61 -10.62 4.72 7.82
C GLU A 61 -11.43 3.46 8.12
N ASP A 62 -11.75 3.21 9.39
CA ASP A 62 -12.59 2.08 9.77
C ASP A 62 -14.00 2.19 9.19
N LEU A 63 -14.58 3.38 9.25
CA LEU A 63 -15.92 3.62 8.69
C LEU A 63 -15.91 3.52 7.16
N GLU A 64 -14.86 4.01 6.51
CA GLU A 64 -14.70 3.86 5.07
C GLU A 64 -14.49 2.40 4.66
N ALA A 65 -13.79 1.62 5.48
CA ALA A 65 -13.65 0.19 5.28
C ALA A 65 -14.99 -0.55 5.47
N ALA A 66 -15.72 -0.25 6.53
CA ALA A 66 -17.03 -0.83 6.80
C ALA A 66 -18.07 -0.46 5.72
N ALA A 67 -18.12 0.80 5.31
CA ALA A 67 -19.01 1.26 4.24
C ALA A 67 -18.74 0.52 2.90
N THR A 68 -17.48 0.19 2.61
CA THR A 68 -17.14 -0.60 1.42
C THR A 68 -17.61 -2.05 1.52
N GLU A 69 -17.62 -2.64 2.72
CA GLU A 69 -18.18 -3.97 2.95
C GLU A 69 -19.70 -3.98 2.78
N ASP A 70 -20.39 -2.93 3.24
CA ASP A 70 -21.83 -2.75 3.08
C ASP A 70 -22.23 -2.51 1.60
N GLU A 71 -21.45 -1.71 0.85
CA GLU A 71 -21.61 -1.56 -0.61
C GLU A 71 -21.50 -2.90 -1.34
N LEU A 72 -20.53 -3.75 -0.96
CA LEU A 72 -20.37 -5.09 -1.53
C LEU A 72 -21.54 -6.02 -1.21
N VAL A 73 -22.16 -5.88 -0.04
CA VAL A 73 -23.36 -6.63 0.34
C VAL A 73 -24.56 -6.15 -0.49
N ALA A 74 -24.71 -4.83 -0.65
CA ALA A 74 -25.78 -4.22 -1.46
C ALA A 74 -25.63 -4.59 -2.95
N GLU A 75 -24.41 -4.58 -3.51
CA GLU A 75 -24.12 -4.98 -4.89
C GLU A 75 -24.37 -6.48 -5.12
N LYS A 76 -24.04 -7.33 -4.14
CA LYS A 76 -24.37 -8.77 -4.19
C LYS A 76 -25.87 -9.02 -4.20
N ALA A 77 -26.65 -8.22 -3.51
CA ALA A 77 -28.11 -8.29 -3.53
C ALA A 77 -28.69 -7.83 -4.88
N ALA A 78 -28.12 -6.77 -5.48
CA ALA A 78 -28.50 -6.27 -6.80
C ALA A 78 -28.05 -7.19 -7.95
N ALA A 79 -26.87 -7.83 -7.87
CA ALA A 79 -26.31 -8.70 -8.91
C ALA A 79 -27.08 -10.05 -9.09
N ARG A 80 -27.94 -10.41 -8.17
CA ARG A 80 -28.81 -11.60 -8.30
C ARG A 80 -29.87 -11.47 -9.41
N THR A 81 -29.98 -10.33 -10.08
CA THR A 81 -31.03 -10.04 -11.07
C THR A 81 -30.57 -9.84 -12.52
N GLN A 82 -29.28 -9.98 -12.85
CA GLN A 82 -28.77 -9.81 -14.22
C GLN A 82 -28.12 -11.06 -14.77
N THR A 83 -28.68 -11.60 -15.87
CA THR A 83 -28.10 -12.69 -16.68
C THR A 83 -27.17 -12.09 -17.73
N ILE A 84 -25.87 -12.38 -17.65
CA ILE A 84 -24.86 -11.91 -18.62
C ILE A 84 -24.75 -12.91 -19.76
N GLN A 85 -24.98 -12.47 -21.01
CA GLN A 85 -24.76 -13.28 -22.21
C GLN A 85 -23.27 -13.52 -22.44
N SER A 86 -22.90 -14.73 -22.84
CA SER A 86 -21.52 -15.08 -23.16
C SER A 86 -21.08 -14.40 -24.47
N PHE A 87 -19.90 -13.78 -24.48
CA PHE A 87 -19.29 -13.19 -25.68
C PHE A 87 -17.94 -13.85 -26.01
N GLN A 88 -17.68 -14.02 -27.31
CA GLN A 88 -16.37 -14.51 -27.78
C GLN A 88 -15.37 -13.35 -27.90
N ARG A 89 -14.19 -13.51 -27.28
CA ARG A 89 -13.07 -12.57 -27.43
C ARG A 89 -12.46 -12.67 -28.82
N LYS A 90 -12.63 -11.63 -29.65
CA LYS A 90 -11.79 -11.45 -30.85
C LYS A 90 -10.38 -11.01 -30.44
N ARG A 91 -9.34 -11.60 -31.06
CA ARG A 91 -7.96 -11.14 -30.86
C ARG A 91 -7.85 -9.67 -31.34
N PRO A 92 -7.41 -8.74 -30.49
CA PRO A 92 -7.27 -7.33 -30.91
C PRO A 92 -6.17 -7.23 -31.95
N SER A 93 -6.49 -6.67 -33.14
CA SER A 93 -5.48 -6.25 -34.10
C SER A 93 -4.90 -4.90 -33.65
N ARG A 94 -3.57 -4.75 -33.65
CA ARG A 94 -2.94 -3.48 -33.36
C ARG A 94 -3.24 -2.49 -34.49
N LYS A 95 -3.84 -1.35 -34.13
CA LYS A 95 -3.95 -0.22 -35.04
C LYS A 95 -2.63 0.58 -35.00
N PRO A 96 -2.18 1.13 -36.13
CA PRO A 96 -1.03 2.05 -36.15
C PRO A 96 -1.29 3.26 -35.26
N PHE A 97 -0.23 3.87 -34.75
CA PHE A 97 -0.35 5.11 -34.01
C PHE A 97 -0.85 6.25 -34.91
N PRO A 98 -1.70 7.17 -34.40
CA PRO A 98 -2.22 8.28 -35.19
C PRO A 98 -1.12 9.12 -35.81
N ASP A 99 -1.32 9.60 -37.08
CA ASP A 99 -0.31 10.32 -37.85
C ASP A 99 0.00 11.72 -37.29
N HIS A 100 -0.93 12.29 -36.50
CA HIS A 100 -0.76 13.64 -35.92
C HIS A 100 0.20 13.66 -34.72
N LEU A 101 0.64 12.47 -34.19
CA LEU A 101 1.59 12.43 -33.09
C LEU A 101 3.00 12.76 -33.57
N LEU A 102 3.71 13.54 -32.76
CA LEU A 102 5.12 13.83 -32.99
C LEU A 102 5.93 12.53 -33.01
N ARG A 103 6.72 12.32 -34.07
CA ARG A 103 7.61 11.16 -34.21
C ARG A 103 9.06 11.60 -34.08
N GLU A 104 9.74 11.06 -33.09
CA GLU A 104 11.18 11.20 -32.95
C GLU A 104 11.85 9.96 -33.53
N ARG A 105 12.68 10.15 -34.57
CA ARG A 105 13.37 9.04 -35.24
C ARG A 105 14.77 8.85 -34.65
N ILE A 106 14.98 7.71 -34.02
CA ILE A 106 16.29 7.31 -33.50
C ILE A 106 16.86 6.22 -34.40
N VAL A 107 17.93 6.53 -35.11
CA VAL A 107 18.61 5.56 -35.95
C VAL A 107 19.74 4.92 -35.15
N ILE A 108 19.67 3.61 -34.98
CA ILE A 108 20.74 2.83 -34.33
C ILE A 108 21.92 2.74 -35.31
N ALA A 109 23.09 3.10 -34.86
CA ALA A 109 24.30 3.10 -35.69
C ALA A 109 24.51 1.75 -36.36
N ALA A 110 24.83 1.79 -37.65
CA ALA A 110 25.18 0.59 -38.40
C ALA A 110 26.48 -0.03 -37.86
N PRO A 111 26.68 -1.34 -37.99
CA PRO A 111 27.96 -1.95 -37.70
C PRO A 111 29.02 -1.41 -38.66
N GLU A 112 30.19 -1.07 -38.13
CA GLU A 112 31.32 -0.53 -38.93
C GLU A 112 31.97 -1.58 -39.84
N SER A 113 31.85 -2.84 -39.48
CA SER A 113 32.41 -3.97 -40.23
C SER A 113 31.52 -5.22 -40.16
N CYS A 114 31.68 -6.10 -41.11
CA CYS A 114 31.03 -7.41 -41.12
C CYS A 114 31.57 -8.28 -39.96
N PRO A 115 30.76 -8.77 -39.03
CA PRO A 115 31.21 -9.60 -37.92
C PRO A 115 31.70 -11.00 -38.36
N CYS A 116 31.49 -11.36 -39.63
CA CYS A 116 31.96 -12.63 -40.20
C CYS A 116 33.33 -12.53 -40.82
N CYS A 117 33.61 -11.50 -41.67
CA CYS A 117 34.84 -11.40 -42.44
C CYS A 117 35.61 -10.10 -42.19
N GLY A 118 35.16 -9.21 -41.31
CA GLY A 118 35.85 -7.96 -40.96
C GLY A 118 35.76 -6.85 -42.04
N SER A 119 35.13 -7.11 -43.18
CA SER A 119 35.05 -6.14 -44.29
C SER A 119 34.16 -4.93 -43.94
N ALA A 120 34.64 -3.72 -44.27
CA ALA A 120 33.89 -2.47 -44.14
C ALA A 120 32.99 -2.18 -45.35
N LYS A 121 32.99 -3.01 -46.40
CA LYS A 121 32.14 -2.85 -47.58
C LYS A 121 30.73 -3.35 -47.32
N LEU A 122 29.92 -2.53 -46.60
CA LEU A 122 28.54 -2.86 -46.23
C LEU A 122 27.55 -2.13 -47.18
N SER A 123 26.45 -2.80 -47.54
CA SER A 123 25.36 -2.21 -48.32
C SER A 123 24.05 -2.33 -47.53
N LYS A 124 23.32 -1.20 -47.42
CA LYS A 124 22.02 -1.18 -46.76
C LYS A 124 20.98 -1.94 -47.60
N LEU A 125 20.29 -2.91 -46.99
CA LEU A 125 19.23 -3.71 -47.62
C LEU A 125 17.82 -3.24 -47.28
N GLY A 126 17.66 -2.58 -46.12
CA GLY A 126 16.35 -2.11 -45.66
C GLY A 126 16.39 -1.65 -44.22
N GLU A 127 15.23 -1.38 -43.67
CA GLU A 127 15.04 -0.92 -42.29
C GLU A 127 13.91 -1.71 -41.62
N ASP A 128 14.11 -2.10 -40.37
CA ASP A 128 13.02 -2.54 -39.49
C ASP A 128 12.68 -1.39 -38.56
N ILE A 129 11.44 -0.91 -38.62
CA ILE A 129 10.96 0.20 -37.81
C ILE A 129 10.12 -0.37 -36.66
N THR A 130 10.53 -0.08 -35.44
CA THR A 130 9.73 -0.38 -34.23
C THR A 130 9.24 0.94 -33.65
N GLU A 131 7.94 1.10 -33.52
CA GLU A 131 7.33 2.29 -32.93
C GLU A 131 7.00 2.07 -31.46
N THR A 132 7.47 2.98 -30.60
CA THR A 132 7.19 3.00 -29.17
C THR A 132 6.42 4.27 -28.83
N LEU A 133 5.26 4.15 -28.19
CA LEU A 133 4.51 5.30 -27.71
C LEU A 133 5.11 5.81 -26.40
N GLU A 134 5.48 7.11 -26.39
CA GLU A 134 6.04 7.78 -25.22
C GLU A 134 5.22 9.01 -24.85
N VAL A 135 5.28 9.44 -23.58
CA VAL A 135 4.59 10.64 -23.10
C VAL A 135 5.59 11.70 -22.63
N ILE A 136 5.45 12.90 -23.15
CA ILE A 136 5.99 14.10 -22.52
C ILE A 136 4.85 14.67 -21.66
N PRO A 137 5.10 15.28 -20.49
CA PRO A 137 4.02 15.84 -19.69
C PRO A 137 3.04 16.66 -20.53
N ARG A 138 1.79 16.19 -20.63
CA ARG A 138 0.69 16.73 -21.47
C ARG A 138 0.88 16.66 -22.99
N GLN A 139 1.85 15.88 -23.48
CA GLN A 139 2.03 15.63 -24.91
C GLN A 139 2.34 14.15 -25.16
N TRP A 140 1.77 13.62 -26.23
CA TRP A 140 2.06 12.28 -26.73
C TRP A 140 3.09 12.38 -27.85
N LYS A 141 4.11 11.51 -27.80
CA LYS A 141 5.07 11.35 -28.88
C LYS A 141 5.25 9.89 -29.25
N VAL A 142 5.56 9.65 -30.51
CA VAL A 142 5.97 8.33 -31.01
C VAL A 142 7.48 8.35 -31.23
N ILE A 143 8.17 7.35 -30.65
CA ILE A 143 9.60 7.14 -30.88
C ILE A 143 9.74 6.05 -31.93
N GLN A 144 10.25 6.41 -33.11
CA GLN A 144 10.56 5.48 -34.19
C GLN A 144 12.02 5.03 -34.09
N THR A 145 12.24 3.78 -33.69
CA THR A 145 13.57 3.18 -33.66
C THR A 145 13.84 2.48 -34.96
N VAL A 146 14.75 3.01 -35.75
CA VAL A 146 15.11 2.48 -37.06
C VAL A 146 16.39 1.65 -36.94
N ARG A 147 16.32 0.40 -37.36
CA ARG A 147 17.46 -0.50 -37.44
C ARG A 147 17.70 -0.84 -38.91
N GLU A 148 18.74 -0.28 -39.46
CA GLU A 148 19.10 -0.51 -40.86
C GLU A 148 19.65 -1.92 -41.06
N LYS A 149 19.32 -2.53 -42.18
CA LYS A 149 19.83 -3.85 -42.59
C LYS A 149 20.90 -3.65 -43.66
N PHE A 150 22.01 -4.31 -43.48
CA PHE A 150 23.13 -4.25 -44.43
C PHE A 150 23.47 -5.67 -44.93
N SER A 151 23.89 -5.79 -46.18
CA SER A 151 24.56 -6.97 -46.68
C SER A 151 26.05 -6.71 -46.86
N CYS A 152 26.87 -7.66 -46.49
CA CYS A 152 28.29 -7.63 -46.82
C CYS A 152 28.47 -8.03 -48.29
N ARG A 153 29.11 -7.18 -49.08
CA ARG A 153 29.34 -7.46 -50.52
C ARG A 153 30.42 -8.53 -50.75
N GLU A 154 31.15 -8.93 -49.73
CA GLU A 154 32.19 -9.96 -49.86
C GLU A 154 31.67 -11.35 -49.45
N CYS A 155 30.89 -11.45 -48.38
CA CYS A 155 30.37 -12.74 -47.88
C CYS A 155 28.84 -12.88 -47.94
N GLU A 156 28.13 -11.90 -48.50
CA GLU A 156 26.69 -11.85 -48.68
C GLU A 156 25.86 -11.99 -47.39
N LYS A 157 26.52 -11.94 -46.22
CA LYS A 157 25.84 -12.06 -44.93
C LYS A 157 25.05 -10.81 -44.63
N ILE A 158 23.77 -11.00 -44.26
CA ILE A 158 22.89 -9.93 -43.81
C ILE A 158 23.20 -9.63 -42.34
N MET A 159 23.32 -8.35 -42.03
CA MET A 159 23.60 -7.83 -40.69
C MET A 159 22.58 -6.77 -40.32
N GLN A 160 22.24 -6.71 -39.05
CA GLN A 160 21.39 -5.70 -38.45
C GLN A 160 21.80 -5.47 -37.01
N PRO A 161 21.82 -4.24 -36.49
CA PRO A 161 22.03 -4.00 -35.07
C PRO A 161 20.98 -4.74 -34.23
N PRO A 162 21.33 -5.18 -33.00
CA PRO A 162 20.36 -5.81 -32.12
C PRO A 162 19.19 -4.85 -31.83
N ALA A 163 18.01 -5.42 -31.62
CA ALA A 163 16.86 -4.62 -31.18
C ALA A 163 17.13 -4.06 -29.76
N PRO A 164 16.73 -2.81 -29.48
CA PRO A 164 16.80 -2.30 -28.12
C PRO A 164 15.93 -3.18 -27.22
N PHE A 165 16.36 -3.38 -25.99
CA PHE A 165 15.57 -4.11 -25.03
C PHE A 165 14.39 -3.24 -24.59
N HIS A 166 13.22 -3.85 -24.51
CA HIS A 166 12.01 -3.25 -23.97
C HIS A 166 11.54 -4.05 -22.75
N VAL A 167 11.23 -3.34 -21.67
CA VAL A 167 10.70 -3.95 -20.43
C VAL A 167 9.40 -4.71 -20.68
N THR A 168 8.61 -4.25 -21.65
CA THR A 168 7.36 -4.90 -22.05
C THR A 168 7.48 -5.51 -23.44
N PRO A 169 6.76 -6.62 -23.73
CA PRO A 169 6.84 -7.28 -25.02
C PRO A 169 6.58 -6.31 -26.18
N ARG A 170 7.42 -6.38 -27.21
CA ARG A 170 7.34 -5.61 -28.46
C ARG A 170 7.53 -4.08 -28.32
N GLY A 171 7.95 -3.58 -27.14
CA GLY A 171 8.28 -2.15 -26.97
C GLY A 171 7.16 -1.17 -27.29
N PHE A 172 5.92 -1.55 -27.06
CA PHE A 172 4.76 -0.73 -27.42
C PHE A 172 4.64 0.55 -26.61
N ALA A 173 5.01 0.52 -25.33
CA ALA A 173 4.94 1.65 -24.42
C ALA A 173 6.33 2.00 -23.89
N GLY A 174 6.69 3.27 -23.95
CA GLY A 174 7.95 3.78 -23.40
C GLY A 174 7.91 3.86 -21.85
N PRO A 175 9.09 4.01 -21.22
CA PRO A 175 9.23 3.99 -19.75
C PRO A 175 8.33 5.01 -19.03
N ASN A 176 8.20 6.24 -19.56
CA ASN A 176 7.36 7.27 -18.96
C ASN A 176 5.87 6.92 -19.01
N LEU A 177 5.39 6.37 -20.13
CA LEU A 177 4.00 5.91 -20.26
C LEU A 177 3.74 4.73 -19.32
N LEU A 178 4.66 3.79 -19.23
CA LEU A 178 4.56 2.65 -18.29
C LEU A 178 4.50 3.12 -16.84
N ALA A 179 5.39 4.02 -16.44
CA ALA A 179 5.41 4.61 -15.11
C ALA A 179 4.12 5.36 -14.80
N MET A 180 3.59 6.12 -15.76
CA MET A 180 2.31 6.83 -15.62
C MET A 180 1.16 5.85 -15.40
N ILE A 181 1.03 4.78 -16.21
CA ILE A 181 0.00 3.75 -16.05
C ILE A 181 0.05 3.12 -14.66
N LEU A 182 1.25 2.77 -14.20
CA LEU A 182 1.45 2.13 -12.89
C LEU A 182 1.14 3.07 -11.74
N PHE A 183 1.67 4.29 -11.78
CA PHE A 183 1.49 5.26 -10.70
C PHE A 183 0.04 5.75 -10.61
N GLU A 184 -0.61 6.05 -11.73
CA GLU A 184 -2.02 6.41 -11.73
C GLU A 184 -2.91 5.29 -11.17
N LYS A 185 -2.61 4.02 -11.52
CA LYS A 185 -3.39 2.89 -11.01
C LYS A 185 -3.17 2.64 -9.52
N PHE A 186 -1.93 2.55 -9.07
CA PHE A 186 -1.60 2.07 -7.72
C PHE A 186 -1.21 3.19 -6.75
N GLY A 187 -0.76 4.33 -7.26
CA GLY A 187 -0.39 5.50 -6.45
C GLY A 187 -1.48 6.56 -6.33
N GLN A 188 -2.37 6.65 -7.35
CA GLN A 188 -3.49 7.60 -7.40
C GLN A 188 -4.86 6.91 -7.49
N HIS A 189 -4.89 5.58 -7.39
CA HIS A 189 -6.12 4.76 -7.35
C HIS A 189 -7.04 4.91 -8.57
N GLN A 190 -6.49 5.32 -9.73
CA GLN A 190 -7.26 5.48 -10.95
C GLN A 190 -7.42 4.13 -11.68
N PRO A 191 -8.62 3.57 -11.82
CA PRO A 191 -8.84 2.30 -12.53
C PRO A 191 -8.40 2.37 -13.99
N LEU A 192 -7.97 1.22 -14.55
CA LEU A 192 -7.51 1.16 -15.95
C LEU A 192 -8.58 1.54 -16.98
N ASN A 193 -9.86 1.32 -16.69
CA ASN A 193 -10.96 1.76 -17.56
C ASN A 193 -11.02 3.29 -17.64
N ARG A 194 -10.85 4.01 -16.52
CA ARG A 194 -10.81 5.48 -16.51
C ARG A 194 -9.56 6.02 -17.21
N GLN A 195 -8.42 5.36 -17.06
CA GLN A 195 -7.20 5.70 -17.81
C GLN A 195 -7.42 5.51 -19.33
N SER A 196 -7.95 4.35 -19.76
CA SER A 196 -8.28 4.09 -21.16
C SER A 196 -9.24 5.10 -21.75
N GLU A 197 -10.28 5.49 -20.98
CA GLU A 197 -11.23 6.53 -21.41
C GLU A 197 -10.57 7.90 -21.54
N ARG A 198 -9.70 8.28 -20.61
CA ARG A 198 -8.95 9.53 -20.69
C ARG A 198 -8.03 9.55 -21.91
N TYR A 199 -7.25 8.49 -22.13
CA TYR A 199 -6.35 8.41 -23.29
C TYR A 199 -7.11 8.49 -24.60
N ARG A 200 -8.30 7.87 -24.68
CA ARG A 200 -9.16 7.97 -25.88
C ARG A 200 -9.61 9.41 -26.13
N ARG A 201 -9.94 10.18 -25.09
CA ARG A 201 -10.24 11.62 -25.24
C ARG A 201 -9.04 12.44 -25.70
N GLU A 202 -7.84 12.01 -25.39
CA GLU A 202 -6.58 12.58 -25.85
C GLU A 202 -6.15 12.07 -27.25
N GLY A 203 -6.99 11.27 -27.91
CA GLY A 203 -6.74 10.73 -29.26
C GLY A 203 -5.96 9.41 -29.27
N ILE A 204 -5.69 8.79 -28.14
CA ILE A 204 -4.91 7.55 -28.02
C ILE A 204 -5.82 6.39 -27.59
N ASP A 205 -6.00 5.42 -28.48
CA ASP A 205 -6.85 4.25 -28.20
C ASP A 205 -6.03 3.12 -27.56
N LEU A 206 -6.03 3.07 -26.23
CA LEU A 206 -5.42 1.99 -25.42
C LEU A 206 -6.52 1.21 -24.70
N SER A 207 -6.73 -0.04 -25.11
CA SER A 207 -7.73 -0.90 -24.47
C SER A 207 -7.36 -1.23 -23.03
N VAL A 208 -8.36 -1.49 -22.19
CA VAL A 208 -8.16 -1.93 -20.79
C VAL A 208 -7.30 -3.20 -20.73
N SER A 209 -7.48 -4.14 -21.69
CA SER A 209 -6.66 -5.36 -21.77
C SER A 209 -5.19 -5.04 -22.06
N THR A 210 -4.92 -4.10 -22.99
CA THR A 210 -3.56 -3.65 -23.27
C THR A 210 -2.91 -3.04 -22.03
N LEU A 211 -3.61 -2.16 -21.32
CA LEU A 211 -3.10 -1.56 -20.07
C LEU A 211 -2.84 -2.61 -19.00
N ALA A 212 -3.73 -3.60 -18.85
CA ALA A 212 -3.56 -4.70 -17.89
C ALA A 212 -2.36 -5.60 -18.23
N ASP A 213 -2.09 -5.82 -19.52
CA ASP A 213 -0.91 -6.57 -20.00
C ASP A 213 0.39 -5.80 -19.69
N GLN A 214 0.40 -4.46 -19.92
CA GLN A 214 1.54 -3.61 -19.56
C GLN A 214 1.82 -3.66 -18.05
N VAL A 215 0.78 -3.54 -17.22
CA VAL A 215 0.90 -3.68 -15.75
C VAL A 215 1.51 -5.02 -15.38
N GLY A 216 1.05 -6.12 -16.01
CA GLY A 216 1.58 -7.46 -15.77
C GLY A 216 3.06 -7.61 -16.14
N ALA A 217 3.44 -7.12 -17.30
CA ALA A 217 4.81 -7.17 -17.78
C ALA A 217 5.75 -6.32 -16.90
N CYS A 218 5.36 -5.09 -16.55
CA CYS A 218 6.14 -4.24 -15.65
C CYS A 218 6.32 -4.88 -14.26
N THR A 219 5.25 -5.46 -13.68
CA THR A 219 5.36 -6.14 -12.39
C THR A 219 6.39 -7.28 -12.45
N THR A 220 6.43 -8.03 -13.55
CA THR A 220 7.41 -9.10 -13.75
C THR A 220 8.83 -8.55 -13.88
N ALA A 221 9.02 -7.49 -14.67
CA ALA A 221 10.33 -6.87 -14.87
C ALA A 221 10.89 -6.23 -13.58
N LEU A 222 10.01 -5.69 -12.72
CA LEU A 222 10.39 -5.06 -11.44
C LEU A 222 10.56 -6.06 -10.27
N ARG A 223 10.30 -7.36 -10.48
CA ARG A 223 10.45 -8.39 -9.44
C ARG A 223 11.81 -8.42 -8.76
N PRO A 224 12.95 -8.31 -9.48
CA PRO A 224 14.26 -8.30 -8.83
C PRO A 224 14.41 -7.14 -7.84
N LEU A 225 13.88 -5.96 -8.18
CA LEU A 225 13.93 -4.79 -7.30
C LEU A 225 12.98 -4.96 -6.10
N HIS A 226 11.78 -5.51 -6.32
CA HIS A 226 10.87 -5.89 -5.23
C HIS A 226 11.54 -6.83 -4.23
N ALA A 227 12.24 -7.87 -4.71
CA ALA A 227 12.95 -8.82 -3.86
C ALA A 227 14.10 -8.18 -3.04
N LEU A 228 14.72 -7.10 -3.54
CA LEU A 228 15.69 -6.32 -2.77
C LEU A 228 15.01 -5.56 -1.62
N ILE A 229 13.86 -4.93 -1.87
CA ILE A 229 13.08 -4.25 -0.83
C ILE A 229 12.58 -5.26 0.21
N GLU A 230 12.06 -6.41 -0.23
CA GLU A 230 11.62 -7.50 0.66
C GLU A 230 12.73 -7.93 1.62
N ARG A 231 13.93 -8.21 1.09
CA ARG A 231 15.09 -8.55 1.92
C ARG A 231 15.47 -7.44 2.90
N HIS A 232 15.42 -6.19 2.46
CA HIS A 232 15.70 -5.04 3.31
C HIS A 232 14.67 -4.92 4.45
N VAL A 233 13.40 -5.11 4.18
CA VAL A 233 12.35 -5.07 5.20
C VAL A 233 12.48 -6.23 6.17
N LEU A 234 12.64 -7.46 5.67
CA LEU A 234 12.75 -8.66 6.52
C LEU A 234 14.07 -8.74 7.31
N ALA A 235 15.07 -7.93 6.97
CA ALA A 235 16.31 -7.78 7.75
C ALA A 235 16.19 -6.76 8.90
N ALA A 236 15.03 -6.16 9.11
CA ALA A 236 14.82 -5.20 10.19
C ALA A 236 14.85 -5.87 11.57
N GLU A 237 15.26 -5.14 12.60
CA GLU A 237 15.18 -5.59 13.99
C GLU A 237 13.74 -5.50 14.53
N ARG A 238 12.94 -4.59 13.98
CA ARG A 238 11.53 -4.38 14.32
C ARG A 238 10.72 -4.09 13.06
N LEU A 239 9.56 -4.73 12.95
CA LEU A 239 8.56 -4.48 11.91
C LEU A 239 7.24 -4.02 12.54
N HIS A 240 6.57 -3.11 11.85
CA HIS A 240 5.14 -2.87 12.04
C HIS A 240 4.37 -3.78 11.09
N GLY A 241 3.37 -4.51 11.60
CA GLY A 241 2.54 -5.40 10.80
C GLY A 241 1.05 -5.09 10.95
N ASP A 242 0.33 -5.10 9.83
CA ASP A 242 -1.13 -4.91 9.82
C ASP A 242 -1.74 -5.51 8.55
N ASP A 243 -3.08 -5.63 8.49
CA ASP A 243 -3.79 -6.11 7.30
C ASP A 243 -5.09 -5.35 7.07
N THR A 244 -5.51 -5.27 5.81
CA THR A 244 -6.80 -4.71 5.42
C THR A 244 -7.52 -5.60 4.41
N THR A 245 -8.85 -5.49 4.35
CA THR A 245 -9.66 -6.23 3.38
C THR A 245 -9.43 -5.71 1.95
N VAL A 246 -9.47 -6.62 0.99
CA VAL A 246 -9.54 -6.30 -0.44
C VAL A 246 -10.54 -7.23 -1.12
N PRO A 247 -11.57 -6.68 -1.81
CA PRO A 247 -12.44 -7.51 -2.63
C PRO A 247 -11.67 -8.07 -3.82
N ILE A 248 -11.80 -9.37 -4.07
CA ILE A 248 -11.18 -10.06 -5.22
C ILE A 248 -12.29 -10.67 -6.06
N LEU A 249 -12.29 -10.38 -7.37
CA LEU A 249 -13.29 -10.92 -8.28
C LEU A 249 -13.14 -12.45 -8.40
N ALA A 250 -14.23 -13.15 -8.19
CA ALA A 250 -14.37 -14.59 -8.41
C ALA A 250 -15.55 -14.87 -9.35
N LYS A 251 -15.75 -16.13 -9.71
CA LYS A 251 -16.84 -16.51 -10.63
C LYS A 251 -18.21 -16.14 -10.02
N GLY A 252 -18.88 -15.14 -10.60
CA GLY A 252 -20.22 -14.69 -10.20
C GLY A 252 -20.31 -13.96 -8.87
N LYS A 253 -19.18 -13.66 -8.20
CA LYS A 253 -19.15 -12.94 -6.91
C LYS A 253 -17.78 -12.32 -6.66
N THR A 254 -17.65 -11.53 -5.61
CA THR A 254 -16.35 -11.18 -5.02
C THR A 254 -16.10 -12.04 -3.78
N VAL A 255 -14.84 -12.31 -3.48
CA VAL A 255 -14.39 -12.88 -2.19
C VAL A 255 -13.59 -11.83 -1.44
N THR A 256 -13.70 -11.83 -0.12
CA THR A 256 -12.95 -10.89 0.72
C THR A 256 -11.55 -11.46 0.96
N GLY A 257 -10.58 -10.98 0.19
CA GLY A 257 -9.16 -11.23 0.42
C GLY A 257 -8.56 -10.22 1.40
N ARG A 258 -7.26 -10.29 1.58
CA ARG A 258 -6.48 -9.41 2.46
C ARG A 258 -5.27 -8.84 1.74
N ILE A 259 -4.90 -7.64 2.13
CA ILE A 259 -3.57 -7.05 1.88
C ILE A 259 -2.90 -6.92 3.24
N TRP A 260 -1.77 -7.60 3.37
CA TRP A 260 -0.89 -7.54 4.53
C TRP A 260 0.20 -6.53 4.27
N THR A 261 0.59 -5.77 5.28
CA THR A 261 1.75 -4.88 5.19
C THR A 261 2.72 -5.11 6.33
N TYR A 262 4.01 -5.00 6.00
CA TYR A 262 5.11 -5.01 6.97
C TYR A 262 5.99 -3.79 6.70
N VAL A 263 6.14 -2.94 7.69
CA VAL A 263 6.84 -1.67 7.53
C VAL A 263 8.08 -1.63 8.41
N ARG A 264 9.23 -1.39 7.79
CA ARG A 264 10.45 -0.98 8.45
C ARG A 264 10.48 0.54 8.53
N ASP A 265 10.53 1.10 9.73
CA ASP A 265 10.75 2.51 9.98
C ASP A 265 11.54 2.66 11.29
N ASP A 266 12.85 2.79 11.17
CA ASP A 266 13.77 2.80 12.32
C ASP A 266 13.96 4.23 12.88
N ARG A 267 13.42 5.26 12.22
CA ARG A 267 13.56 6.68 12.62
C ARG A 267 13.09 6.98 14.05
N PRO A 268 11.99 6.38 14.56
CA PRO A 268 11.54 6.65 15.91
C PRO A 268 12.54 6.32 17.02
N PHE A 269 13.51 5.44 16.76
CA PHE A 269 14.58 5.09 17.70
C PHE A 269 15.99 5.44 17.18
N GLY A 270 16.07 6.49 16.35
CA GLY A 270 17.34 7.02 15.84
C GLY A 270 18.03 6.16 14.79
N GLY A 271 17.37 5.13 14.27
CA GLY A 271 17.94 4.27 13.24
C GLY A 271 18.05 4.97 11.89
N HIS A 272 19.12 4.68 11.15
CA HIS A 272 19.44 5.30 9.86
C HIS A 272 19.05 4.46 8.64
N ALA A 273 18.52 3.25 8.84
CA ALA A 273 18.11 2.42 7.74
C ALA A 273 16.93 3.05 6.96
N PRO A 274 16.96 3.05 5.63
CA PRO A 274 15.91 3.63 4.83
C PRO A 274 14.54 3.00 5.14
N PRO A 275 13.48 3.80 5.35
CA PRO A 275 12.16 3.25 5.60
C PRO A 275 11.62 2.55 4.36
N ALA A 276 10.94 1.42 4.55
CA ALA A 276 10.37 0.65 3.46
C ALA A 276 9.09 -0.07 3.90
N ALA A 277 8.17 -0.26 2.96
CA ALA A 277 6.91 -0.97 3.20
C ALA A 277 6.77 -2.13 2.22
N LEU A 278 6.48 -3.31 2.75
CA LEU A 278 6.30 -4.56 2.00
C LEU A 278 4.83 -4.98 2.07
N TYR A 279 4.27 -5.39 0.95
CA TYR A 279 2.87 -5.81 0.87
C TYR A 279 2.74 -7.19 0.25
N TYR A 280 1.81 -7.97 0.79
CA TYR A 280 1.39 -9.25 0.23
C TYR A 280 -0.13 -9.30 0.11
N ALA A 281 -0.62 -9.98 -0.91
CA ALA A 281 -2.04 -10.28 -1.05
C ALA A 281 -2.33 -11.71 -0.59
N SER A 282 -3.52 -11.93 -0.04
CA SER A 282 -4.01 -13.27 0.25
C SER A 282 -5.50 -13.38 0.00
N ARG A 283 -5.96 -14.61 -0.20
CA ARG A 283 -7.36 -14.93 -0.47
C ARG A 283 -8.26 -14.79 0.76
N ASP A 284 -7.69 -14.92 1.95
CA ASP A 284 -8.39 -14.89 3.23
C ASP A 284 -7.45 -14.38 4.35
N ARG A 285 -7.95 -14.33 5.59
CA ARG A 285 -7.20 -13.88 6.78
C ARG A 285 -6.65 -15.04 7.61
N LYS A 286 -6.26 -16.15 7.02
CA LYS A 286 -5.73 -17.28 7.78
C LYS A 286 -4.30 -17.02 8.27
N HIS A 287 -3.94 -17.67 9.38
CA HIS A 287 -2.62 -17.57 10.02
C HIS A 287 -1.46 -18.06 9.12
N GLU A 288 -1.74 -18.99 8.19
CA GLU A 288 -0.76 -19.51 7.23
C GLU A 288 -0.06 -18.39 6.44
N HIS A 289 -0.80 -17.31 6.10
CA HIS A 289 -0.26 -16.21 5.31
C HIS A 289 0.83 -15.43 6.06
N PRO A 290 0.60 -14.83 7.25
CA PRO A 290 1.66 -14.13 7.97
C PRO A 290 2.80 -15.07 8.39
N VAL A 291 2.54 -16.34 8.66
CA VAL A 291 3.58 -17.35 8.94
C VAL A 291 4.51 -17.50 7.72
N GLN A 292 3.95 -17.60 6.52
CA GLN A 292 4.72 -17.69 5.30
C GLN A 292 5.47 -16.37 4.98
N HIS A 293 4.80 -15.22 5.11
CA HIS A 293 5.39 -13.91 4.82
C HIS A 293 6.60 -13.62 5.70
N LEU A 294 6.52 -13.97 6.98
CA LEU A 294 7.54 -13.70 8.00
C LEU A 294 8.44 -14.91 8.29
N GLN A 295 8.45 -15.90 7.41
CA GLN A 295 9.23 -17.13 7.62
C GLN A 295 10.71 -16.84 7.91
N ALA A 296 11.32 -15.90 7.19
CA ALA A 296 12.72 -15.53 7.35
C ALA A 296 12.96 -14.42 8.39
N PHE A 297 11.91 -13.82 8.94
CA PHE A 297 12.03 -12.71 9.87
C PHE A 297 12.30 -13.22 11.31
N THR A 298 13.23 -12.54 11.97
CA THR A 298 13.51 -12.71 13.40
C THR A 298 13.64 -11.31 14.01
N GLY A 299 12.90 -11.02 15.04
CA GLY A 299 12.94 -9.69 15.66
C GLY A 299 11.63 -9.34 16.36
N ILE A 300 11.31 -8.07 16.44
CA ILE A 300 10.11 -7.56 17.07
C ILE A 300 9.03 -7.34 16.01
N LEU A 301 7.87 -7.98 16.16
CA LEU A 301 6.68 -7.66 15.38
C LEU A 301 5.73 -6.82 16.21
N GLN A 302 5.55 -5.58 15.82
CA GLN A 302 4.60 -4.65 16.40
C GLN A 302 3.32 -4.66 15.55
N ALA A 303 2.23 -5.18 16.12
CA ALA A 303 0.97 -5.38 15.42
C ALA A 303 -0.22 -5.22 16.37
N ASP A 304 -1.43 -5.43 15.85
CA ASP A 304 -2.62 -5.65 16.65
C ASP A 304 -2.57 -7.05 17.32
N ALA A 305 -3.58 -7.35 18.14
CA ALA A 305 -3.67 -8.65 18.83
C ALA A 305 -4.33 -9.74 17.96
N TYR A 306 -4.17 -9.69 16.64
CA TYR A 306 -4.71 -10.71 15.75
C TYR A 306 -4.12 -12.10 16.08
N SER A 307 -5.01 -13.08 16.31
CA SER A 307 -4.62 -14.43 16.73
C SER A 307 -3.80 -15.20 15.69
N GLY A 308 -3.89 -14.81 14.41
CA GLY A 308 -3.11 -15.42 13.32
C GLY A 308 -1.59 -15.17 13.42
N TYR A 309 -1.15 -14.26 14.28
CA TYR A 309 0.27 -14.06 14.56
C TYR A 309 0.81 -14.97 15.67
N ASN A 310 -0.04 -15.70 16.39
CA ASN A 310 0.40 -16.45 17.59
C ASN A 310 1.46 -17.50 17.29
N GLU A 311 1.40 -18.19 16.16
CA GLU A 311 2.41 -19.18 15.76
C GLU A 311 3.79 -18.55 15.51
N LEU A 312 3.85 -17.28 15.14
CA LEU A 312 5.11 -16.55 14.96
C LEU A 312 5.84 -16.30 16.29
N TYR A 313 5.09 -16.28 17.39
CA TYR A 313 5.60 -16.04 18.74
C TYR A 313 5.97 -17.33 19.48
N ASP A 314 5.83 -18.48 18.82
CA ASP A 314 6.16 -19.78 19.44
C ASP A 314 7.68 -19.95 19.56
N PRO A 315 8.21 -20.25 20.76
CA PRO A 315 9.64 -20.48 20.95
C PRO A 315 10.19 -21.66 20.14
N SER A 316 9.35 -22.62 19.75
CA SER A 316 9.75 -23.79 18.95
C SER A 316 9.96 -23.50 17.46
N ARG A 317 9.68 -22.28 17.01
CA ARG A 317 9.86 -21.87 15.61
C ARG A 317 11.32 -22.03 15.18
N SER A 318 11.55 -22.69 14.03
CA SER A 318 12.89 -23.08 13.55
C SER A 318 13.88 -21.93 13.38
N GLN A 319 13.41 -20.73 13.00
CA GLN A 319 14.22 -19.50 12.91
C GLN A 319 14.27 -18.71 14.22
N GLY A 320 13.73 -19.23 15.32
CA GLY A 320 13.56 -18.51 16.58
C GLY A 320 12.24 -17.74 16.67
N ALA A 321 11.76 -17.53 17.90
CA ALA A 321 10.53 -16.80 18.15
C ALA A 321 10.65 -15.33 17.72
N ILE A 322 9.55 -14.80 17.16
CA ILE A 322 9.39 -13.37 16.97
C ILE A 322 8.87 -12.77 18.29
N THR A 323 9.46 -11.66 18.72
CA THR A 323 9.01 -10.95 19.92
C THR A 323 7.77 -10.11 19.60
N ALA A 324 6.66 -10.38 20.31
CA ALA A 324 5.42 -9.63 20.15
C ALA A 324 5.45 -8.30 20.89
N ALA A 325 5.03 -7.21 20.24
CA ALA A 325 4.72 -5.93 20.86
C ALA A 325 3.34 -5.44 20.36
N LEU A 326 2.49 -4.98 21.26
CA LEU A 326 1.12 -4.58 20.91
C LEU A 326 0.97 -3.06 20.83
N CYS A 327 0.03 -2.64 19.99
CA CYS A 327 -0.30 -1.25 19.74
C CYS A 327 -1.16 -0.65 20.87
N TRP A 328 -0.61 0.31 21.60
CA TRP A 328 -1.33 1.05 22.64
C TRP A 328 -2.44 1.94 22.07
N ALA A 329 -2.30 2.44 20.83
CA ALA A 329 -3.35 3.23 20.19
C ALA A 329 -4.63 2.41 20.03
N HIS A 330 -4.54 1.13 19.66
CA HIS A 330 -5.69 0.22 19.58
C HIS A 330 -6.35 0.00 20.96
N ALA A 331 -5.56 -0.24 22.01
CA ALA A 331 -6.10 -0.37 23.34
C ALA A 331 -6.78 0.92 23.83
N ARG A 332 -6.11 2.07 23.65
CA ARG A 332 -6.64 3.38 24.00
C ARG A 332 -7.96 3.69 23.29
N ARG A 333 -8.07 3.33 22.02
CA ARG A 333 -9.27 3.55 21.19
C ARG A 333 -10.50 2.88 21.80
N GLN A 334 -10.39 1.64 22.29
CA GLN A 334 -11.51 0.93 22.92
C GLN A 334 -12.05 1.68 24.15
N PHE A 335 -11.17 2.27 24.97
CA PHE A 335 -11.58 3.13 26.09
C PHE A 335 -12.13 4.48 25.60
N PHE A 336 -11.50 5.06 24.58
CA PHE A 336 -11.90 6.35 24.05
C PHE A 336 -13.32 6.33 23.48
N GLU A 337 -13.74 5.26 22.82
CA GLU A 337 -15.10 5.09 22.32
C GLU A 337 -16.14 5.10 23.45
N LEU A 338 -15.82 4.54 24.60
CA LEU A 338 -16.66 4.54 25.80
C LEU A 338 -16.61 5.88 26.56
N ALA A 339 -15.56 6.66 26.38
CA ALA A 339 -15.35 7.96 27.02
C ALA A 339 -15.63 9.14 26.08
N ASP A 340 -16.03 8.91 24.84
CA ASP A 340 -16.25 9.96 23.83
C ASP A 340 -17.47 10.82 24.14
N ILE A 341 -17.24 11.91 24.85
CA ILE A 341 -18.23 12.87 25.28
C ILE A 341 -18.91 13.54 24.09
N ALA A 342 -18.15 13.84 23.02
CA ALA A 342 -18.66 14.56 21.86
C ALA A 342 -19.61 13.70 21.02
N ALA A 343 -19.27 12.42 20.79
CA ALA A 343 -20.17 11.49 20.09
C ALA A 343 -21.42 11.20 20.92
N ASN A 344 -21.29 11.05 22.25
CA ASN A 344 -22.43 10.85 23.13
C ASN A 344 -23.36 12.08 23.17
N ALA A 345 -22.81 13.29 23.20
CA ALA A 345 -23.61 14.52 23.16
C ALA A 345 -24.43 14.65 21.86
N ARG A 346 -23.92 14.13 20.73
CA ARG A 346 -24.62 14.13 19.44
C ARG A 346 -25.76 13.10 19.36
N ARG A 347 -25.69 12.01 20.15
CA ARG A 347 -26.73 10.98 20.20
C ARG A 347 -28.01 11.44 20.94
N GLY A 348 -27.99 12.58 21.57
CA GLY A 348 -29.16 13.16 22.25
C GLY A 348 -29.79 12.20 23.27
N LYS A 349 -31.07 11.88 23.11
CA LYS A 349 -31.79 11.00 24.04
C LYS A 349 -31.28 9.56 24.11
N ASN A 350 -30.48 9.13 23.12
CA ASN A 350 -29.86 7.80 23.06
C ASN A 350 -28.38 7.80 23.53
N ALA A 351 -27.93 8.88 24.16
CA ALA A 351 -26.58 8.95 24.68
C ALA A 351 -26.38 7.91 25.79
N ALA A 352 -25.37 7.06 25.66
CA ALA A 352 -24.92 6.19 26.75
C ALA A 352 -24.21 7.03 27.82
N ALA A 353 -24.34 6.64 29.08
CA ALA A 353 -23.58 7.28 30.16
C ALA A 353 -22.08 7.11 29.91
N ILE A 354 -21.33 8.21 30.00
CA ILE A 354 -19.87 8.18 29.87
C ILE A 354 -19.31 7.38 31.03
N SER A 355 -18.49 6.36 30.72
CA SER A 355 -17.79 5.59 31.73
C SER A 355 -16.67 6.40 32.37
N PRO A 356 -16.73 6.73 33.68
CA PRO A 356 -15.62 7.42 34.36
C PRO A 356 -14.33 6.61 34.32
N VAL A 357 -14.45 5.26 34.38
CA VAL A 357 -13.32 4.32 34.28
C VAL A 357 -12.67 4.40 32.91
N ALA A 358 -13.45 4.44 31.84
CA ALA A 358 -12.91 4.59 30.49
C ALA A 358 -12.17 5.92 30.30
N LEU A 359 -12.73 7.03 30.82
CA LEU A 359 -12.07 8.33 30.79
C LEU A 359 -10.76 8.36 31.60
N ALA A 360 -10.75 7.71 32.77
CA ALA A 360 -9.55 7.60 33.59
C ALA A 360 -8.47 6.75 32.90
N ALA A 361 -8.87 5.65 32.23
CA ALA A 361 -7.95 4.83 31.44
C ALA A 361 -7.30 5.64 30.31
N VAL A 362 -8.10 6.39 29.54
CA VAL A 362 -7.60 7.25 28.45
C VAL A 362 -6.56 8.24 28.98
N LYS A 363 -6.84 8.93 30.09
CA LYS A 363 -5.90 9.91 30.67
C LYS A 363 -4.59 9.27 31.12
N ARG A 364 -4.65 8.08 31.72
CA ARG A 364 -3.44 7.36 32.17
C ARG A 364 -2.60 6.87 30.99
N ILE A 365 -3.25 6.39 29.92
CA ILE A 365 -2.57 5.99 28.69
C ILE A 365 -1.97 7.22 28.00
N ASP A 366 -2.67 8.36 27.99
CA ASP A 366 -2.17 9.62 27.42
C ASP A 366 -0.86 10.09 28.08
N ALA A 367 -0.71 9.88 29.37
CA ALA A 367 0.54 10.24 30.05
C ALA A 367 1.75 9.44 29.53
N LEU A 368 1.56 8.18 29.11
CA LEU A 368 2.62 7.39 28.45
C LEU A 368 2.94 7.95 27.06
N PHE A 369 1.92 8.35 26.29
CA PHE A 369 2.13 8.97 24.98
C PHE A 369 2.83 10.33 25.07
N ASP A 370 2.64 11.08 26.17
CA ASP A 370 3.31 12.36 26.37
C ASP A 370 4.83 12.16 26.51
N ILE A 371 5.26 11.17 27.29
CA ILE A 371 6.69 10.82 27.43
C ILE A 371 7.25 10.35 26.07
N GLU A 372 6.54 9.46 25.37
CA GLU A 372 6.99 8.92 24.09
C GLU A 372 7.22 9.98 23.02
N ARG A 373 6.49 11.07 23.07
CA ARG A 373 6.66 12.19 22.14
C ARG A 373 8.00 12.88 22.33
N ASP A 374 8.40 13.07 23.57
CA ASP A 374 9.63 13.77 23.91
C ASP A 374 10.89 12.95 23.56
N ILE A 375 10.76 11.61 23.54
CA ILE A 375 11.87 10.70 23.23
C ILE A 375 11.83 10.15 21.79
N ASN A 376 10.94 10.65 20.96
CA ASN A 376 10.87 10.22 19.56
C ASN A 376 12.10 10.69 18.78
N GLY A 377 12.80 9.75 18.12
CA GLY A 377 14.04 10.03 17.38
C GLY A 377 15.31 9.91 18.22
N LEU A 378 15.21 9.71 19.54
CA LEU A 378 16.38 9.42 20.38
C LEU A 378 16.88 8.00 20.15
N SER A 379 18.11 7.71 20.57
CA SER A 379 18.71 6.37 20.49
C SER A 379 17.93 5.33 21.33
N THR A 380 18.10 4.07 20.98
CA THR A 380 17.48 2.94 21.68
C THR A 380 17.76 2.98 23.19
N GLU A 381 19.01 3.29 23.59
CA GLU A 381 19.47 3.33 24.97
C GLU A 381 18.84 4.50 25.72
N GLU A 382 18.79 5.68 25.11
CA GLU A 382 18.19 6.87 25.72
C GLU A 382 16.68 6.69 25.92
N ARG A 383 15.99 6.13 24.91
CA ARG A 383 14.56 5.79 25.02
C ARG A 383 14.31 4.81 26.15
N LEU A 384 15.11 3.75 26.23
CA LEU A 384 15.00 2.74 27.29
C LEU A 384 15.20 3.36 28.67
N ARG A 385 16.22 4.20 28.84
CA ARG A 385 16.51 4.87 30.11
C ARG A 385 15.33 5.75 30.57
N VAL A 386 14.83 6.62 29.68
CA VAL A 386 13.71 7.52 30.03
C VAL A 386 12.44 6.72 30.33
N ARG A 387 12.17 5.65 29.59
CA ARG A 387 11.02 4.77 29.84
C ARG A 387 11.10 4.08 31.19
N GLN A 388 12.26 3.60 31.59
CA GLN A 388 12.45 2.98 32.89
C GLN A 388 12.31 3.99 34.04
N GLU A 389 12.77 5.23 33.85
CA GLU A 389 12.67 6.29 34.85
C GLU A 389 11.26 6.87 34.95
N GLN A 390 10.57 7.11 33.83
CA GLN A 390 9.31 7.86 33.80
C GLN A 390 8.09 7.02 33.45
N SER A 391 8.19 6.11 32.48
CA SER A 391 7.04 5.33 32.01
C SER A 391 6.77 4.09 32.86
N ALA A 392 7.79 3.42 33.37
CA ALA A 392 7.62 2.20 34.16
C ALA A 392 6.79 2.40 35.44
N PRO A 393 6.97 3.48 36.23
CA PRO A 393 6.10 3.74 37.39
C PRO A 393 4.64 3.98 37.00
N LEU A 394 4.40 4.72 35.89
CA LEU A 394 3.05 4.96 35.38
C LEU A 394 2.39 3.68 34.86
N LEU A 395 3.17 2.82 34.22
CA LEU A 395 2.70 1.54 33.70
C LEU A 395 2.30 0.59 34.84
N ALA A 396 3.13 0.49 35.88
CA ALA A 396 2.82 -0.31 37.08
C ALA A 396 1.56 0.20 37.79
N ALA A 397 1.43 1.51 37.94
CA ALA A 397 0.24 2.12 38.53
C ALA A 397 -1.01 1.90 37.66
N LEU A 398 -0.88 1.93 36.33
CA LEU A 398 -1.98 1.64 35.41
C LEU A 398 -2.42 0.19 35.52
N GLU A 399 -1.48 -0.76 35.58
CA GLU A 399 -1.79 -2.20 35.73
C GLU A 399 -2.54 -2.47 37.04
N ALA A 400 -2.02 -1.98 38.16
CA ALA A 400 -2.64 -2.15 39.45
C ALA A 400 -4.07 -1.59 39.47
N TRP A 401 -4.23 -0.39 38.92
CA TRP A 401 -5.53 0.26 38.81
C TRP A 401 -6.51 -0.50 37.89
N LEU A 402 -6.06 -0.97 36.73
CA LEU A 402 -6.90 -1.78 35.83
C LEU A 402 -7.37 -3.09 36.48
N ARG A 403 -6.49 -3.75 37.24
CA ARG A 403 -6.83 -4.99 38.00
C ARG A 403 -7.85 -4.71 39.13
N GLU A 404 -7.69 -3.57 39.82
CA GLU A 404 -8.61 -3.13 40.87
C GLU A 404 -9.99 -2.80 40.27
N GLU A 405 -10.06 -1.99 39.24
CA GLU A 405 -11.33 -1.67 38.57
C GLU A 405 -12.00 -2.94 38.00
N HIS A 406 -11.23 -3.82 37.36
CA HIS A 406 -11.75 -5.08 36.84
C HIS A 406 -12.42 -5.94 37.90
N SER A 407 -11.86 -5.98 39.14
CA SER A 407 -12.42 -6.74 40.24
C SER A 407 -13.77 -6.23 40.74
N ARG A 408 -14.05 -4.94 40.51
CA ARG A 408 -15.30 -4.27 40.93
C ARG A 408 -16.38 -4.24 39.86
N LEU A 409 -16.01 -4.53 38.60
CA LEU A 409 -16.92 -4.46 37.47
C LEU A 409 -17.71 -5.74 37.26
N SER A 410 -18.97 -5.60 36.84
CA SER A 410 -19.72 -6.73 36.30
C SER A 410 -19.08 -7.20 34.98
N ARG A 411 -19.11 -8.52 34.74
CA ARG A 411 -18.64 -9.13 33.48
C ARG A 411 -19.37 -8.58 32.24
N SER A 412 -20.57 -8.07 32.39
CA SER A 412 -21.37 -7.45 31.33
C SER A 412 -21.09 -5.95 31.14
N ALA A 413 -20.25 -5.33 31.96
CA ALA A 413 -19.91 -3.92 31.81
C ALA A 413 -19.10 -3.69 30.52
N SER A 414 -19.50 -2.72 29.70
CA SER A 414 -18.84 -2.42 28.43
C SER A 414 -17.34 -2.14 28.58
N VAL A 415 -16.93 -1.52 29.69
CA VAL A 415 -15.54 -1.20 29.97
C VAL A 415 -14.71 -2.41 30.44
N ALA A 416 -15.35 -3.53 30.83
CA ALA A 416 -14.63 -4.76 31.22
C ALA A 416 -13.89 -5.40 30.02
N GLN A 417 -14.46 -5.32 28.81
CA GLN A 417 -13.84 -5.90 27.60
C GLN A 417 -12.47 -5.28 27.26
N PRO A 418 -12.31 -3.93 27.17
CA PRO A 418 -11.00 -3.34 26.93
C PRO A 418 -10.00 -3.56 28.07
N ILE A 419 -10.47 -3.67 29.33
CA ILE A 419 -9.58 -4.05 30.44
C ILE A 419 -9.10 -5.48 30.27
N ASP A 420 -9.98 -6.43 30.01
CA ASP A 420 -9.65 -7.83 29.72
C ASP A 420 -8.68 -7.97 28.54
N TYR A 421 -8.94 -7.20 27.47
CA TYR A 421 -8.08 -7.18 26.30
C TYR A 421 -6.63 -6.81 26.65
N MET A 422 -6.43 -5.79 27.49
CA MET A 422 -5.11 -5.37 27.94
C MET A 422 -4.50 -6.34 28.94
N LEU A 423 -5.21 -6.70 30.00
CA LEU A 423 -4.65 -7.49 31.09
C LEU A 423 -4.23 -8.90 30.68
N ARG A 424 -4.95 -9.53 29.73
CA ARG A 424 -4.58 -10.85 29.16
C ARG A 424 -3.30 -10.83 28.33
N ARG A 425 -2.82 -9.65 27.94
CA ARG A 425 -1.68 -9.46 27.03
C ARG A 425 -0.70 -8.44 27.59
N TRP A 426 -0.73 -8.23 28.89
CA TRP A 426 -0.01 -7.15 29.55
C TRP A 426 1.49 -7.16 29.27
N ASP A 427 2.12 -8.31 29.30
CA ASP A 427 3.52 -8.52 28.95
C ASP A 427 3.89 -7.97 27.56
N ARG A 428 2.99 -8.15 26.59
CA ARG A 428 3.19 -7.66 25.22
C ARG A 428 2.95 -6.14 25.09
N PHE A 429 2.07 -5.57 25.92
CA PHE A 429 1.91 -4.14 26.04
C PHE A 429 3.07 -3.50 26.80
N ALA A 430 3.59 -4.15 27.82
CA ALA A 430 4.71 -3.67 28.62
C ALA A 430 6.05 -3.76 27.90
N ARG A 431 6.18 -4.46 26.79
CA ARG A 431 7.44 -4.71 26.07
C ARG A 431 8.25 -3.43 25.78
N PHE A 432 7.61 -2.29 25.57
CA PHE A 432 8.30 -1.04 25.26
C PHE A 432 9.19 -0.50 26.38
N ILE A 433 8.94 -0.86 27.65
CA ILE A 433 9.83 -0.49 28.76
C ILE A 433 11.06 -1.39 28.89
N GLU A 434 11.09 -2.50 28.16
CA GLU A 434 12.19 -3.47 28.12
C GLU A 434 13.07 -3.29 26.90
N ASP A 435 12.54 -2.66 25.83
CA ASP A 435 13.23 -2.51 24.56
C ASP A 435 12.96 -1.13 23.93
N GLY A 436 14.02 -0.34 23.79
CA GLY A 436 13.95 1.02 23.26
C GLY A 436 13.49 1.09 21.78
N ARG A 437 13.56 0.00 21.02
CA ARG A 437 13.12 -0.09 19.61
C ARG A 437 11.60 -0.14 19.46
N VAL A 438 10.87 -0.64 20.46
CA VAL A 438 9.41 -0.73 20.42
C VAL A 438 8.78 0.65 20.40
N CYS A 439 7.75 0.85 19.58
CA CYS A 439 6.91 2.05 19.58
C CYS A 439 5.60 1.79 20.36
N LEU A 440 4.94 2.84 20.84
CA LEU A 440 3.60 2.69 21.44
C LEU A 440 2.52 2.46 20.38
N THR A 441 2.74 2.89 19.12
CA THR A 441 1.73 2.82 18.07
C THR A 441 2.16 1.92 16.92
N ASN A 442 1.17 1.40 16.19
CA ASN A 442 1.35 0.70 14.93
C ASN A 442 1.05 1.60 13.71
N ASN A 443 1.02 2.93 13.91
CA ASN A 443 0.60 3.90 12.91
C ASN A 443 1.42 3.85 11.60
N ALA A 444 2.64 3.33 11.63
CA ALA A 444 3.44 3.17 10.41
C ALA A 444 2.77 2.17 9.43
N ALA A 445 2.29 1.03 9.93
CA ALA A 445 1.56 0.05 9.13
C ALA A 445 0.18 0.57 8.72
N GLU A 446 -0.55 1.22 9.65
CA GLU A 446 -1.86 1.79 9.38
C GLU A 446 -1.78 2.87 8.27
N ARG A 447 -0.81 3.79 8.34
CA ARG A 447 -0.57 4.77 7.28
C ARG A 447 -0.21 4.13 5.94
N ALA A 448 0.54 3.03 5.98
CA ALA A 448 0.90 2.30 4.78
C ALA A 448 -0.31 1.64 4.10
N LEU A 449 -1.30 1.17 4.87
CA LEU A 449 -2.53 0.59 4.35
C LEU A 449 -3.56 1.62 3.88
N ARG A 450 -3.44 2.90 4.28
CA ARG A 450 -4.39 3.96 3.94
C ARG A 450 -4.67 4.04 2.44
N GLY A 451 -3.65 3.88 1.60
CA GLY A 451 -3.80 3.86 0.15
C GLY A 451 -4.77 2.79 -0.35
N PHE A 452 -4.71 1.58 0.21
CA PHE A 452 -5.66 0.51 -0.12
C PHE A 452 -7.06 0.80 0.40
N ALA A 453 -7.18 1.26 1.64
CA ALA A 453 -8.47 1.56 2.26
C ALA A 453 -9.26 2.63 1.49
N LEU A 454 -8.58 3.69 1.03
CA LEU A 454 -9.18 4.75 0.22
C LEU A 454 -9.40 4.30 -1.23
N GLY A 455 -8.43 3.58 -1.81
CA GLY A 455 -8.45 3.15 -3.20
C GLY A 455 -9.58 2.17 -3.53
N ARG A 456 -9.99 1.34 -2.57
CA ARG A 456 -11.11 0.40 -2.75
C ARG A 456 -12.38 1.06 -3.27
N LYS A 457 -12.67 2.29 -2.84
CA LYS A 457 -13.82 3.06 -3.32
C LYS A 457 -13.71 3.49 -4.78
N SER A 458 -12.50 3.58 -5.32
CA SER A 458 -12.26 4.00 -6.70
C SER A 458 -12.26 2.83 -7.69
N TRP A 459 -11.71 1.67 -7.30
CA TRP A 459 -11.54 0.51 -8.18
C TRP A 459 -12.36 -0.72 -7.77
N LEU A 460 -13.11 -0.66 -6.67
CA LEU A 460 -14.09 -1.62 -6.16
C LEU A 460 -13.54 -3.01 -5.83
N PHE A 461 -12.77 -3.64 -6.72
CA PHE A 461 -12.20 -4.98 -6.52
C PHE A 461 -10.93 -5.19 -7.34
N ALA A 462 -10.08 -6.10 -6.91
CA ALA A 462 -9.01 -6.66 -7.71
C ALA A 462 -9.60 -7.67 -8.71
N GLY A 463 -9.25 -7.57 -9.99
CA GLY A 463 -9.83 -8.40 -11.05
C GLY A 463 -9.51 -9.89 -10.97
N SER A 464 -8.59 -10.30 -10.09
CA SER A 464 -8.21 -11.70 -9.81
C SER A 464 -7.23 -11.73 -8.63
N GLU A 465 -6.95 -12.91 -8.07
CA GLU A 465 -5.87 -13.11 -7.09
C GLU A 465 -4.53 -12.58 -7.62
N ARG A 466 -4.15 -12.94 -8.84
CA ARG A 466 -2.97 -12.39 -9.51
C ARG A 466 -3.00 -10.87 -9.67
N GLY A 467 -4.19 -10.27 -9.80
CA GLY A 467 -4.39 -8.82 -9.81
C GLY A 467 -4.12 -8.20 -8.44
N ALA A 468 -4.51 -8.86 -7.36
CA ALA A 468 -4.21 -8.46 -6.00
C ALA A 468 -2.70 -8.58 -5.68
N ASP A 469 -2.04 -9.66 -6.11
CA ASP A 469 -0.58 -9.82 -5.98
C ASP A 469 0.19 -8.71 -6.70
N ARG A 470 -0.25 -8.35 -7.92
CA ARG A 470 0.34 -7.24 -8.68
C ARG A 470 0.14 -5.91 -7.95
N ALA A 471 -1.04 -5.71 -7.35
CA ALA A 471 -1.32 -4.51 -6.57
C ALA A 471 -0.42 -4.44 -5.33
N ALA A 472 -0.25 -5.53 -4.60
CA ALA A 472 0.66 -5.61 -3.46
C ALA A 472 2.11 -5.30 -3.87
N ALA A 473 2.62 -5.96 -4.93
CA ALA A 473 3.98 -5.74 -5.42
C ALA A 473 4.22 -4.30 -5.87
N MET A 474 3.29 -3.71 -6.63
CA MET A 474 3.43 -2.33 -7.09
C MET A 474 3.30 -1.31 -5.96
N THR A 475 2.45 -1.61 -4.96
CA THR A 475 2.33 -0.74 -3.78
C THR A 475 3.59 -0.81 -2.93
N THR A 476 4.26 -1.97 -2.80
CA THR A 476 5.60 -2.07 -2.18
C THR A 476 6.56 -1.07 -2.80
N LEU A 477 6.66 -1.05 -4.11
CA LEU A 477 7.56 -0.14 -4.84
C LEU A 477 7.19 1.33 -4.63
N ILE A 478 5.93 1.68 -4.85
CA ILE A 478 5.43 3.06 -4.80
C ILE A 478 5.49 3.62 -3.37
N MET A 479 5.07 2.84 -2.37
CA MET A 479 5.08 3.31 -0.99
C MET A 479 6.50 3.42 -0.44
N THR A 480 7.39 2.50 -0.81
CA THR A 480 8.81 2.61 -0.44
C THR A 480 9.44 3.87 -1.05
N ALA A 481 9.14 4.21 -2.30
CA ALA A 481 9.58 5.48 -2.88
C ALA A 481 9.05 6.69 -2.09
N LYS A 482 7.75 6.71 -1.78
CA LYS A 482 7.13 7.80 -0.98
C LYS A 482 7.72 7.92 0.43
N LEU A 483 8.04 6.82 1.10
CA LEU A 483 8.65 6.83 2.43
C LEU A 483 10.07 7.42 2.44
N ASN A 484 10.73 7.44 1.28
CA ASN A 484 12.05 8.03 1.07
C ASN A 484 11.99 9.39 0.34
N ASP A 485 10.83 10.06 0.34
CA ASP A 485 10.60 11.37 -0.29
C ASP A 485 10.94 11.42 -1.80
N VAL A 486 10.82 10.27 -2.48
CA VAL A 486 11.05 10.10 -3.91
C VAL A 486 9.73 10.15 -4.67
N ASP A 487 9.67 10.96 -5.75
CA ASP A 487 8.53 10.92 -6.67
C ASP A 487 8.43 9.53 -7.34
N PRO A 488 7.36 8.75 -7.05
CA PRO A 488 7.29 7.38 -7.53
C PRO A 488 7.18 7.28 -9.05
N GLN A 489 6.55 8.26 -9.72
CA GLN A 489 6.38 8.23 -11.17
C GLN A 489 7.71 8.49 -11.88
N ALA A 490 8.44 9.53 -11.47
CA ALA A 490 9.75 9.85 -12.01
C ALA A 490 10.75 8.72 -11.76
N TRP A 491 10.76 8.16 -10.56
CA TRP A 491 11.58 7.01 -10.19
C TRP A 491 11.26 5.77 -11.04
N LEU A 492 9.98 5.40 -11.15
CA LEU A 492 9.56 4.26 -11.98
C LEU A 492 9.94 4.44 -13.45
N ALA A 493 9.86 5.66 -13.98
CA ALA A 493 10.25 5.95 -15.36
C ALA A 493 11.75 5.68 -15.58
N ASP A 494 12.62 6.17 -14.68
CA ASP A 494 14.06 5.93 -14.76
C ASP A 494 14.41 4.45 -14.54
N VAL A 495 13.78 3.80 -13.54
CA VAL A 495 13.97 2.36 -13.29
C VAL A 495 13.59 1.54 -14.51
N LEU A 496 12.42 1.78 -15.11
CA LEU A 496 11.95 1.05 -16.28
C LEU A 496 12.82 1.31 -17.53
N ALA A 497 13.47 2.45 -17.61
CA ALA A 497 14.43 2.74 -18.68
C ALA A 497 15.75 1.98 -18.50
N ARG A 498 16.18 1.74 -17.26
CA ARG A 498 17.53 1.22 -16.93
C ARG A 498 17.54 -0.26 -16.58
N ILE A 499 16.48 -0.80 -15.97
CA ILE A 499 16.48 -2.15 -15.34
C ILE A 499 16.85 -3.27 -16.31
N ALA A 500 16.57 -3.11 -17.57
CA ALA A 500 16.88 -4.09 -18.61
C ALA A 500 18.36 -4.21 -18.95
N ASN A 501 19.09 -3.10 -18.79
CA ASN A 501 20.50 -2.98 -19.23
C ASN A 501 21.48 -2.91 -18.06
N ILE A 502 20.98 -2.86 -16.81
CA ILE A 502 21.84 -2.79 -15.64
C ILE A 502 22.23 -4.22 -15.19
N PRO A 503 23.51 -4.48 -14.88
CA PRO A 503 23.92 -5.76 -14.31
C PRO A 503 23.23 -6.06 -12.98
N GLN A 504 22.96 -7.32 -12.69
CA GLN A 504 22.29 -7.71 -11.45
C GLN A 504 23.00 -7.24 -10.18
N SER A 505 24.33 -7.19 -10.20
CA SER A 505 25.14 -6.68 -9.08
C SER A 505 24.91 -5.20 -8.79
N ARG A 506 24.45 -4.43 -9.77
CA ARG A 506 24.18 -2.98 -9.65
C ARG A 506 22.69 -2.65 -9.45
N LEU A 507 21.81 -3.64 -9.43
CA LEU A 507 20.38 -3.41 -9.16
C LEU A 507 20.09 -2.61 -7.87
N PRO A 508 20.86 -2.75 -6.78
CA PRO A 508 20.68 -1.92 -5.59
C PRO A 508 20.74 -0.41 -5.84
N GLU A 509 21.45 0.05 -6.88
CA GLU A 509 21.54 1.47 -7.24
C GLU A 509 20.17 2.05 -7.65
N LEU A 510 19.24 1.20 -8.11
CA LEU A 510 17.88 1.58 -8.48
C LEU A 510 16.90 1.67 -7.29
N LEU A 511 17.30 1.28 -6.08
CA LEU A 511 16.47 1.41 -4.90
C LEU A 511 16.18 2.89 -4.60
N PRO A 512 14.99 3.25 -4.12
CA PRO A 512 14.57 4.65 -3.99
C PRO A 512 15.57 5.53 -3.26
N TRP A 513 16.14 5.06 -2.16
CA TRP A 513 17.10 5.82 -1.34
C TRP A 513 18.48 6.01 -2.01
N HIS A 514 18.91 5.08 -2.85
CA HIS A 514 20.13 5.24 -3.65
C HIS A 514 19.89 6.13 -4.86
N TRP A 515 18.75 5.96 -5.52
CA TRP A 515 18.32 6.78 -6.65
C TRP A 515 18.19 8.27 -6.26
N ALA A 516 17.62 8.57 -5.09
CA ALA A 516 17.50 9.93 -4.57
C ALA A 516 18.88 10.59 -4.46
N ALA A 517 19.85 9.91 -3.85
CA ALA A 517 21.23 10.38 -3.72
C ALA A 517 21.90 10.61 -5.09
N GLU A 518 21.72 9.68 -6.05
CA GLU A 518 22.24 9.82 -7.41
C GLU A 518 21.64 11.05 -8.12
N MET A 519 20.32 11.29 -7.99
CA MET A 519 19.66 12.44 -8.61
C MET A 519 20.11 13.78 -8.00
N GLU A 520 20.36 13.82 -6.71
CA GLU A 520 20.87 15.00 -6.04
C GLU A 520 22.29 15.34 -6.51
N HIS A 521 23.15 14.35 -6.61
CA HIS A 521 24.49 14.52 -7.20
C HIS A 521 24.44 15.02 -8.65
N ARG A 522 23.54 14.52 -9.47
CA ARG A 522 23.38 14.97 -10.88
C ARG A 522 22.91 16.42 -10.98
N LYS A 523 22.02 16.87 -10.07
CA LYS A 523 21.58 18.27 -10.02
C LYS A 523 22.69 19.24 -9.62
N VAL A 524 23.59 18.81 -8.74
CA VAL A 524 24.75 19.64 -8.31
C VAL A 524 25.82 19.71 -9.39
N ALA A 525 25.92 18.70 -10.26
CA ALA A 525 26.91 18.62 -11.34
C ALA A 525 26.45 19.29 -12.65
N ALA A 526 25.18 19.68 -12.78
CA ALA A 526 24.57 20.36 -13.93
C ALA A 526 24.42 21.86 -13.66
#